data_f67a9a8c65474439f2b9fbd2d24862da
#
_entry.id   f67a9a8c65474439f2b9fbd2d24862da
#
_cell.length_a   1.000
_cell.length_b   1.000
_cell.length_c   1.000
_cell.angle_alpha   90.00
_cell.angle_beta   90.00
_cell.angle_gamma   90.00
#
_symmetry.space_group_name_H-M   'P 1'
#
loop_
_entity.id
_entity.type
_entity.pdbx_description
1 polymer ?
#
loop_
_entity_poly.entity_id
_entity_poly.type
_entity_poly.pdbx_seq_one_letter_code
_entity_poly.pdbx_strand_id
1 'polypeptide(L)'
;MQKLLLLALSLIPLLSQARPVYLGTGADGIYLADFDKKTGTLTEPALVAEHPHPGFLALHPEKTILYSVGGNNKVAAFAIAEDHSLNLIGEADSGGKGPTHLTVDASGRTLAIANYGDGSVVTSRLGADGKPGEVISTFITEGSGPNESRQKGPHAHGVYFDKADRFLFAPDLGIDKTLVFKFDPDTSAIIPHEPSALIAPPGSGPRHLAFSPDEKHAYVINELTGTVTVAEFDSEKGSLTDIQTIPTLPETFTEFNKTAEIEVHPNGKFVYASNRGHDSIVVYKRDADSGKLTFLQHAPCGGKTPRHFIIDPSGKWLLCSHQDSDTISVLSLDPGTGLLGEPRNTVSAPKPICILFP
;
A
#
# COMPACT_ATOMS: atom_id res chain seq x y z
N MET A 1 39.74 -20.09 55.10
CA MET A 1 38.62 -20.57 54.23
C MET A 1 37.90 -19.35 53.69
N GLN A 2 38.34 -18.86 52.53
CA GLN A 2 37.71 -17.73 51.84
C GLN A 2 36.59 -18.28 50.89
N LYS A 3 35.34 -17.87 51.14
CA LYS A 3 34.22 -18.18 50.27
C LYS A 3 34.25 -17.23 49.11
N LEU A 4 34.51 -17.74 47.88
CA LEU A 4 34.33 -17.04 46.63
C LEU A 4 32.82 -16.95 46.36
N LEU A 5 32.29 -15.72 46.34
CA LEU A 5 30.93 -15.42 45.90
C LEU A 5 30.98 -15.27 44.37
N LEU A 6 30.49 -16.26 43.62
CA LEU A 6 30.25 -16.12 42.19
C LEU A 6 28.99 -15.28 42.00
N LEU A 7 29.15 -14.04 41.51
CA LEU A 7 28.04 -13.24 40.95
C LEU A 7 27.70 -13.82 39.58
N ALA A 8 26.58 -14.50 39.51
CA ALA A 8 25.96 -14.83 38.23
C ALA A 8 25.36 -13.53 37.63
N LEU A 9 26.04 -12.92 36.67
CA LEU A 9 25.40 -11.92 35.79
C LEU A 9 24.34 -12.65 34.96
N SER A 10 23.07 -12.47 35.30
CA SER A 10 21.98 -12.81 34.43
C SER A 10 22.04 -11.85 33.22
N LEU A 11 22.45 -12.35 32.06
CA LEU A 11 22.19 -11.72 30.79
C LEU A 11 20.65 -11.68 30.61
N ILE A 12 20.05 -10.55 30.95
CA ILE A 12 18.72 -10.23 30.50
C ILE A 12 18.86 -10.08 28.98
N PRO A 13 18.20 -10.90 28.14
CA PRO A 13 18.23 -10.66 26.71
C PRO A 13 17.69 -9.25 26.50
N LEU A 14 18.49 -8.36 25.89
CA LEU A 14 17.95 -7.14 25.33
C LEU A 14 16.82 -7.57 24.40
N LEU A 15 15.57 -7.31 24.79
CA LEU A 15 14.42 -7.45 23.93
C LEU A 15 14.78 -6.74 22.62
N SER A 16 14.88 -7.51 21.57
CA SER A 16 15.17 -7.04 20.22
C SER A 16 14.23 -5.88 19.91
N GLN A 17 14.76 -4.69 19.60
CA GLN A 17 13.95 -3.55 19.15
C GLN A 17 13.62 -3.68 17.66
N ALA A 18 13.88 -4.84 17.10
CA ALA A 18 13.52 -5.22 15.75
C ALA A 18 12.00 -5.34 15.65
N ARG A 19 11.45 -4.84 14.53
CA ARG A 19 10.04 -4.95 14.18
C ARG A 19 9.90 -5.93 13.03
N PRO A 20 8.94 -6.85 13.09
CA PRO A 20 8.65 -7.71 11.97
C PRO A 20 8.17 -6.89 10.77
N VAL A 21 8.52 -7.35 9.57
CA VAL A 21 8.12 -6.77 8.28
C VAL A 21 7.72 -7.93 7.39
N TYR A 22 6.46 -7.96 6.98
CA TYR A 22 5.97 -8.93 6.01
C TYR A 22 6.14 -8.43 4.59
N LEU A 23 6.48 -9.36 3.69
CA LEU A 23 6.71 -9.08 2.28
C LEU A 23 5.76 -9.92 1.43
N GLY A 24 4.92 -9.26 0.65
CA GLY A 24 4.18 -9.86 -0.43
C GLY A 24 5.03 -9.88 -1.70
N THR A 25 4.98 -10.97 -2.44
CA THR A 25 5.86 -11.19 -3.58
C THR A 25 5.11 -11.53 -4.87
N GLY A 26 5.73 -11.30 -6.01
CA GLY A 26 5.32 -11.83 -7.30
C GLY A 26 5.83 -13.26 -7.55
N ALA A 27 6.46 -13.87 -6.55
CA ALA A 27 6.82 -15.28 -6.49
C ALA A 27 5.81 -16.04 -5.62
N ASP A 28 6.11 -17.29 -5.28
CA ASP A 28 5.25 -18.10 -4.44
C ASP A 28 5.69 -18.00 -2.97
N GLY A 29 5.07 -17.10 -2.21
CA GLY A 29 5.29 -17.05 -0.78
C GLY A 29 5.27 -15.65 -0.16
N ILE A 30 4.89 -15.62 1.12
CA ILE A 30 5.01 -14.46 2.00
C ILE A 30 6.28 -14.62 2.83
N TYR A 31 7.08 -13.58 2.88
CA TYR A 31 8.35 -13.57 3.60
C TYR A 31 8.28 -12.64 4.80
N LEU A 32 9.13 -12.91 5.79
CA LEU A 32 9.29 -12.13 7.01
C LEU A 32 10.75 -11.69 7.15
N ALA A 33 10.97 -10.43 7.46
CA ALA A 33 12.26 -9.87 7.86
C ALA A 33 12.11 -9.10 9.17
N ASP A 34 13.21 -8.86 9.85
CA ASP A 34 13.28 -7.99 11.02
C ASP A 34 13.90 -6.64 10.67
N PHE A 35 13.23 -5.56 11.05
CA PHE A 35 13.67 -4.20 10.83
C PHE A 35 14.12 -3.53 12.14
N ASP A 36 15.37 -3.11 12.23
CA ASP A 36 15.90 -2.30 13.35
C ASP A 36 15.75 -0.81 13.05
N LYS A 37 14.74 -0.17 13.67
CA LYS A 37 14.45 1.25 13.52
C LYS A 37 15.55 2.20 14.01
N LYS A 38 16.55 1.74 14.80
CA LYS A 38 17.66 2.59 15.26
C LYS A 38 18.75 2.70 14.20
N THR A 39 19.04 1.60 13.54
CA THR A 39 20.12 1.50 12.58
C THR A 39 19.64 1.61 11.14
N GLY A 40 18.35 1.34 10.86
CA GLY A 40 17.80 1.21 9.52
C GLY A 40 18.23 -0.10 8.86
N THR A 41 18.49 -1.14 9.63
CA THR A 41 18.92 -2.44 9.10
C THR A 41 17.73 -3.37 8.98
N LEU A 42 17.54 -3.95 7.80
CA LEU A 42 16.62 -5.03 7.51
C LEU A 42 17.41 -6.33 7.39
N THR A 43 16.95 -7.41 8.03
CA THR A 43 17.55 -8.74 7.88
C THR A 43 17.17 -9.38 6.55
N GLU A 44 17.93 -10.40 6.12
CA GLU A 44 17.51 -11.23 4.98
C GLU A 44 16.15 -11.88 5.27
N PRO A 45 15.18 -11.76 4.34
CA PRO A 45 13.84 -12.30 4.53
C PRO A 45 13.80 -13.82 4.51
N ALA A 46 13.01 -14.42 5.41
CA ALA A 46 12.73 -15.85 5.44
C ALA A 46 11.29 -16.14 4.98
N LEU A 47 11.06 -17.23 4.26
CA LEU A 47 9.72 -17.69 3.88
C LEU A 47 8.93 -18.09 5.14
N VAL A 48 7.72 -17.51 5.32
CA VAL A 48 6.86 -17.80 6.47
C VAL A 48 5.50 -18.37 6.09
N ALA A 49 5.11 -18.28 4.81
CA ALA A 49 3.95 -18.99 4.27
C ALA A 49 4.10 -19.18 2.77
N GLU A 50 3.81 -20.40 2.28
CA GLU A 50 3.62 -20.65 0.85
C GLU A 50 2.24 -20.14 0.43
N HIS A 51 2.20 -19.28 -0.58
CA HIS A 51 0.96 -18.78 -1.17
C HIS A 51 1.24 -18.30 -2.60
N PRO A 52 0.43 -18.68 -3.61
CA PRO A 52 0.67 -18.29 -4.98
C PRO A 52 0.54 -16.77 -5.18
N HIS A 53 1.62 -16.12 -5.61
CA HIS A 53 1.66 -14.69 -5.95
C HIS A 53 0.97 -13.77 -4.93
N PRO A 54 1.40 -13.72 -3.65
CA PRO A 54 0.80 -12.87 -2.61
C PRO A 54 1.10 -11.40 -2.89
N GLY A 55 0.40 -10.83 -3.87
CA GLY A 55 0.73 -9.55 -4.50
C GLY A 55 0.45 -8.33 -3.63
N PHE A 56 -0.47 -8.42 -2.70
CA PHE A 56 -0.75 -7.35 -1.73
C PHE A 56 -1.18 -7.94 -0.40
N LEU A 57 -0.81 -7.26 0.68
CA LEU A 57 -1.05 -7.69 2.05
C LEU A 57 -1.82 -6.62 2.82
N ALA A 58 -2.73 -7.03 3.69
CA ALA A 58 -3.39 -6.16 4.66
C ALA A 58 -3.48 -6.85 6.03
N LEU A 59 -3.57 -6.06 7.09
CA LEU A 59 -3.76 -6.57 8.45
C LEU A 59 -5.19 -6.38 8.92
N HIS A 60 -5.67 -7.31 9.70
CA HIS A 60 -6.81 -7.08 10.57
C HIS A 60 -6.49 -5.94 11.56
N PRO A 61 -7.43 -5.07 11.94
CA PRO A 61 -7.19 -3.98 12.89
C PRO A 61 -6.58 -4.44 14.22
N GLU A 62 -6.91 -5.64 14.69
CA GLU A 62 -6.31 -6.26 15.89
C GLU A 62 -4.89 -6.79 15.68
N LYS A 63 -4.37 -6.76 14.43
CA LYS A 63 -3.02 -7.23 14.04
C LYS A 63 -2.72 -8.70 14.37
N THR A 64 -3.76 -9.51 14.49
CA THR A 64 -3.66 -10.96 14.75
C THR A 64 -3.81 -11.81 13.49
N ILE A 65 -4.26 -11.18 12.39
CA ILE A 65 -4.51 -11.85 11.11
C ILE A 65 -3.94 -11.00 9.97
N LEU A 66 -3.25 -11.66 9.05
CA LEU A 66 -2.76 -11.08 7.80
C LEU A 66 -3.60 -11.64 6.65
N TYR A 67 -4.06 -10.75 5.77
CA TYR A 67 -4.76 -11.08 4.54
C TYR A 67 -3.86 -10.87 3.34
N SER A 68 -4.00 -11.72 2.33
CA SER A 68 -3.27 -11.64 1.07
C SER A 68 -4.19 -11.85 -0.12
N VAL A 69 -4.11 -11.00 -1.13
CA VAL A 69 -4.59 -11.34 -2.47
C VAL A 69 -3.55 -12.20 -3.16
N GLY A 70 -3.97 -13.20 -3.93
CA GLY A 70 -3.05 -14.13 -4.55
C GLY A 70 -3.42 -14.48 -5.99
N GLY A 71 -2.57 -15.27 -6.60
CA GLY A 71 -2.86 -15.97 -7.85
C GLY A 71 -4.16 -16.75 -7.75
N ASN A 72 -4.78 -17.27 -8.66
CA ASN A 72 -6.01 -18.07 -8.59
C ASN A 72 -7.28 -17.30 -8.18
N ASN A 73 -7.28 -15.96 -8.24
CA ASN A 73 -8.42 -15.11 -7.87
C ASN A 73 -8.94 -15.35 -6.44
N LYS A 74 -8.03 -15.62 -5.49
CA LYS A 74 -8.40 -15.84 -4.10
C LYS A 74 -7.84 -14.78 -3.16
N VAL A 75 -8.49 -14.71 -2.00
CA VAL A 75 -7.99 -14.04 -0.80
C VAL A 75 -7.73 -15.10 0.24
N ALA A 76 -6.55 -15.08 0.85
CA ALA A 76 -6.17 -15.95 1.97
C ALA A 76 -6.06 -15.14 3.26
N ALA A 77 -6.40 -15.77 4.38
CA ALA A 77 -6.21 -15.26 5.72
C ALA A 77 -5.24 -16.15 6.50
N PHE A 78 -4.29 -15.52 7.17
CA PHE A 78 -3.26 -16.18 7.98
C PHE A 78 -3.30 -15.65 9.40
N ALA A 79 -3.43 -16.54 10.39
CA ALA A 79 -3.21 -16.17 11.78
C ALA A 79 -1.71 -15.89 12.01
N ILE A 80 -1.41 -14.79 12.69
CA ILE A 80 -0.05 -14.40 13.07
C ILE A 80 0.26 -15.01 14.44
N ALA A 81 1.26 -15.90 14.51
CA ALA A 81 1.71 -16.49 15.76
C ALA A 81 2.62 -15.53 16.57
N GLU A 82 2.95 -15.86 17.82
CA GLU A 82 3.81 -15.04 18.67
C GLU A 82 5.24 -14.85 18.12
N ASP A 83 5.73 -15.82 17.36
CA ASP A 83 7.01 -15.77 16.64
C ASP A 83 6.90 -15.11 15.24
N HIS A 84 5.76 -14.51 14.95
CA HIS A 84 5.41 -13.88 13.67
C HIS A 84 5.32 -14.84 12.47
N SER A 85 5.36 -16.16 12.68
CA SER A 85 5.05 -17.13 11.63
C SER A 85 3.56 -17.05 11.24
N LEU A 86 3.23 -17.50 10.04
CA LEU A 86 1.89 -17.40 9.47
C LEU A 86 1.24 -18.80 9.35
N ASN A 87 0.04 -18.95 9.88
CA ASN A 87 -0.76 -20.15 9.76
C ASN A 87 -2.00 -19.86 8.92
N LEU A 88 -2.15 -20.52 7.77
CA LEU A 88 -3.34 -20.37 6.94
C LEU A 88 -4.59 -20.80 7.72
N ILE A 89 -5.55 -19.90 7.86
CA ILE A 89 -6.82 -20.17 8.56
C ILE A 89 -8.01 -20.29 7.62
N GLY A 90 -7.91 -19.76 6.40
CA GLY A 90 -8.96 -19.85 5.39
C GLY A 90 -8.64 -19.13 4.10
N GLU A 91 -9.36 -19.51 3.05
CA GLU A 91 -9.34 -18.87 1.74
C GLU A 91 -10.78 -18.72 1.22
N ALA A 92 -11.01 -17.66 0.43
CA ALA A 92 -12.24 -17.45 -0.32
C ALA A 92 -11.95 -16.92 -1.72
N ASP A 93 -12.95 -16.94 -2.59
CA ASP A 93 -12.90 -16.28 -3.89
C ASP A 93 -12.86 -14.76 -3.69
N SER A 94 -12.09 -14.03 -4.51
CA SER A 94 -12.01 -12.56 -4.46
C SER A 94 -13.27 -11.86 -5.00
N GLY A 95 -14.23 -12.62 -5.50
CA GLY A 95 -15.45 -12.10 -6.12
C GLY A 95 -15.22 -11.49 -7.51
N GLY A 96 -14.02 -11.62 -8.08
CA GLY A 96 -13.63 -11.06 -9.38
C GLY A 96 -12.37 -11.70 -9.95
N LYS A 97 -11.72 -11.04 -10.91
CA LYS A 97 -10.53 -11.56 -11.59
C LYS A 97 -9.31 -10.68 -11.35
N GLY A 98 -8.18 -11.34 -11.08
CA GLY A 98 -6.89 -10.67 -10.88
C GLY A 98 -6.89 -9.69 -9.70
N PRO A 99 -7.19 -10.14 -8.48
CA PRO A 99 -7.16 -9.27 -7.31
C PRO A 99 -5.76 -8.70 -7.13
N THR A 100 -5.68 -7.39 -6.90
CA THR A 100 -4.41 -6.67 -6.87
C THR A 100 -4.21 -5.81 -5.62
N HIS A 101 -5.29 -5.51 -4.91
CA HIS A 101 -5.25 -4.74 -3.66
C HIS A 101 -6.40 -5.15 -2.76
N LEU A 102 -6.19 -5.05 -1.44
CA LEU A 102 -7.21 -5.29 -0.43
C LEU A 102 -7.00 -4.36 0.77
N THR A 103 -8.07 -4.13 1.50
CA THR A 103 -8.05 -3.43 2.79
C THR A 103 -9.15 -3.97 3.70
N VAL A 104 -8.98 -3.79 5.01
CA VAL A 104 -9.96 -4.18 6.04
C VAL A 104 -10.52 -2.91 6.67
N ASP A 105 -11.82 -2.86 6.91
CA ASP A 105 -12.47 -1.76 7.63
C ASP A 105 -12.00 -1.67 9.10
N ALA A 106 -12.16 -0.55 9.76
CA ALA A 106 -11.69 -0.34 11.13
C ALA A 106 -12.38 -1.26 12.15
N SER A 107 -13.57 -1.77 11.83
CA SER A 107 -14.27 -2.75 12.67
C SER A 107 -13.72 -4.17 12.55
N GLY A 108 -12.92 -4.48 11.54
CA GLY A 108 -12.41 -5.82 11.25
C GLY A 108 -13.45 -6.78 10.72
N ARG A 109 -14.59 -6.30 10.24
CA ARG A 109 -15.71 -7.14 9.78
C ARG A 109 -15.86 -7.22 8.27
N THR A 110 -15.20 -6.32 7.56
CA THR A 110 -15.31 -6.22 6.09
C THR A 110 -13.95 -6.18 5.43
N LEU A 111 -13.79 -7.01 4.43
CA LEU A 111 -12.67 -6.98 3.51
C LEU A 111 -13.13 -6.34 2.20
N ALA A 112 -12.47 -5.27 1.77
CA ALA A 112 -12.65 -4.69 0.44
C ALA A 112 -11.52 -5.14 -0.49
N ILE A 113 -11.83 -5.42 -1.76
CA ILE A 113 -10.90 -5.99 -2.74
C ILE A 113 -11.05 -5.25 -4.07
N ALA A 114 -9.93 -4.85 -4.67
CA ALA A 114 -9.85 -4.39 -6.05
C ALA A 114 -9.37 -5.53 -6.94
N ASN A 115 -10.16 -5.88 -7.96
CA ASN A 115 -9.84 -6.89 -8.95
C ASN A 115 -9.46 -6.20 -10.27
N TYR A 116 -8.16 -6.17 -10.57
CA TYR A 116 -7.65 -5.51 -11.76
C TYR A 116 -8.09 -6.16 -13.07
N GLY A 117 -8.24 -7.49 -13.07
CA GLY A 117 -8.46 -8.26 -14.29
C GLY A 117 -9.83 -8.02 -14.94
N ASP A 118 -10.85 -7.68 -14.16
CA ASP A 118 -12.19 -7.36 -14.65
C ASP A 118 -12.75 -6.01 -14.18
N GLY A 119 -11.93 -5.27 -13.38
CA GLY A 119 -12.32 -3.95 -12.88
C GLY A 119 -13.33 -3.99 -11.73
N SER A 120 -13.60 -5.16 -11.14
CA SER A 120 -14.56 -5.24 -10.06
C SER A 120 -14.01 -4.72 -8.72
N VAL A 121 -14.88 -4.01 -7.99
CA VAL A 121 -14.70 -3.63 -6.58
C VAL A 121 -15.65 -4.49 -5.76
N VAL A 122 -15.09 -5.22 -4.81
CA VAL A 122 -15.82 -6.24 -4.04
C VAL A 122 -15.71 -5.96 -2.56
N THR A 123 -16.80 -6.19 -1.81
CA THR A 123 -16.75 -6.33 -0.35
C THR A 123 -17.16 -7.73 0.05
N SER A 124 -16.46 -8.28 1.04
CA SER A 124 -16.70 -9.60 1.62
C SER A 124 -16.79 -9.48 3.14
N ARG A 125 -17.71 -10.24 3.73
CA ARG A 125 -17.83 -10.32 5.19
C ARG A 125 -16.71 -11.17 5.76
N LEU A 126 -16.07 -10.70 6.82
CA LEU A 126 -15.16 -11.50 7.64
C LEU A 126 -15.94 -12.22 8.73
N GLY A 127 -15.65 -13.50 8.94
CA GLY A 127 -16.17 -14.27 10.05
C GLY A 127 -15.62 -13.78 11.39
N ALA A 128 -16.25 -14.15 12.50
CA ALA A 128 -15.75 -13.83 13.83
C ALA A 128 -14.37 -14.43 14.13
N ASP A 129 -13.94 -15.43 13.37
CA ASP A 129 -12.61 -16.03 13.39
C ASP A 129 -11.65 -15.37 12.38
N GLY A 130 -12.07 -14.29 11.74
CA GLY A 130 -11.30 -13.52 10.76
C GLY A 130 -11.16 -14.18 9.39
N LYS A 131 -11.83 -15.29 9.12
CA LYS A 131 -11.78 -15.91 7.79
C LYS A 131 -12.57 -15.10 6.78
N PRO A 132 -12.08 -14.96 5.53
CA PRO A 132 -12.86 -14.40 4.43
C PRO A 132 -14.13 -15.26 4.22
N GLY A 133 -15.27 -14.57 4.17
CA GLY A 133 -16.57 -15.21 4.06
C GLY A 133 -17.32 -14.83 2.78
N GLU A 134 -18.60 -14.61 2.92
CA GLU A 134 -19.50 -14.31 1.80
C GLU A 134 -19.17 -12.97 1.14
N VAL A 135 -19.21 -12.94 -0.19
CA VAL A 135 -19.21 -11.71 -0.98
C VAL A 135 -20.55 -11.01 -0.80
N ILE A 136 -20.50 -9.77 -0.32
CA ILE A 136 -21.70 -8.96 -0.03
C ILE A 136 -22.03 -8.05 -1.20
N SER A 137 -21.03 -7.39 -1.78
CA SER A 137 -21.21 -6.50 -2.91
C SER A 137 -20.17 -6.77 -3.99
N THR A 138 -20.59 -6.73 -5.24
CA THR A 138 -19.70 -6.70 -6.42
C THR A 138 -20.14 -5.55 -7.31
N PHE A 139 -19.24 -4.63 -7.59
CA PHE A 139 -19.49 -3.50 -8.47
C PHE A 139 -18.48 -3.47 -9.60
N ILE A 140 -18.97 -3.44 -10.84
CA ILE A 140 -18.16 -3.31 -12.05
C ILE A 140 -18.67 -2.09 -12.79
N THR A 141 -17.77 -1.16 -13.11
CA THR A 141 -18.10 -0.01 -13.96
C THR A 141 -17.98 -0.37 -15.43
N GLU A 142 -18.55 0.49 -16.26
CA GLU A 142 -18.33 0.48 -17.70
C GLU A 142 -17.48 1.67 -18.12
N GLY A 143 -16.79 1.54 -19.24
CA GLY A 143 -16.00 2.60 -19.82
C GLY A 143 -14.63 2.14 -20.30
N SER A 144 -13.88 3.10 -20.83
CA SER A 144 -12.50 2.90 -21.31
C SER A 144 -11.80 4.25 -21.30
N GLY A 145 -10.46 4.23 -21.41
CA GLY A 145 -9.63 5.42 -21.58
C GLY A 145 -8.93 5.43 -22.94
N PRO A 146 -8.15 6.47 -23.24
CA PRO A 146 -7.50 6.64 -24.54
C PRO A 146 -6.30 5.72 -24.78
N ASN A 147 -5.75 5.06 -23.74
CA ASN A 147 -4.62 4.15 -23.90
C ASN A 147 -5.12 2.78 -24.37
N GLU A 148 -5.05 2.52 -25.69
CA GLU A 148 -5.55 1.29 -26.30
C GLU A 148 -4.96 -0.01 -25.73
N SER A 149 -3.76 0.04 -25.16
CA SER A 149 -3.12 -1.15 -24.58
C SER A 149 -3.50 -1.44 -23.14
N ARG A 150 -3.88 -0.39 -22.37
CA ARG A 150 -4.04 -0.46 -20.92
C ARG A 150 -5.45 -0.08 -20.44
N GLN A 151 -6.29 0.54 -21.30
CA GLN A 151 -7.57 1.12 -20.90
C GLN A 151 -8.73 0.67 -21.82
N LYS A 152 -8.71 -0.60 -22.24
CA LYS A 152 -9.82 -1.18 -23.01
C LYS A 152 -11.10 -1.41 -22.21
N GLY A 153 -10.99 -1.39 -20.91
CA GLY A 153 -12.07 -1.58 -19.94
C GLY A 153 -11.63 -1.18 -18.55
N PRO A 154 -12.50 -1.29 -17.54
CA PRO A 154 -12.17 -1.01 -16.15
C PRO A 154 -11.05 -1.90 -15.60
N HIS A 155 -10.22 -1.31 -14.74
CA HIS A 155 -9.11 -1.96 -14.05
C HIS A 155 -8.95 -1.36 -12.65
N ALA A 156 -9.84 -1.71 -11.72
CA ALA A 156 -9.73 -1.27 -10.33
C ALA A 156 -8.39 -1.71 -9.74
N HIS A 157 -7.57 -0.76 -9.25
CA HIS A 157 -6.21 -1.04 -8.83
C HIS A 157 -5.97 -0.87 -7.33
N GLY A 158 -6.81 -0.15 -6.64
CA GLY A 158 -6.74 0.04 -5.20
C GLY A 158 -8.12 0.17 -4.56
N VAL A 159 -8.23 -0.05 -3.25
CA VAL A 159 -9.43 0.18 -2.44
C VAL A 159 -9.03 0.74 -1.08
N TYR A 160 -9.73 1.78 -0.60
CA TYR A 160 -9.36 2.54 0.59
C TYR A 160 -10.62 3.01 1.31
N PHE A 161 -10.75 2.70 2.60
CA PHE A 161 -11.78 3.30 3.45
C PHE A 161 -11.32 4.68 3.94
N ASP A 162 -12.27 5.61 4.18
CA ASP A 162 -12.02 6.77 5.03
C ASP A 162 -11.93 6.32 6.51
N LYS A 163 -11.32 7.14 7.37
CA LYS A 163 -11.16 6.81 8.80
C LYS A 163 -12.46 6.51 9.55
N ALA A 164 -13.56 7.05 9.05
CA ALA A 164 -14.86 6.89 9.67
C ALA A 164 -15.63 5.68 9.12
N ASP A 165 -15.06 4.93 8.18
CA ASP A 165 -15.70 3.80 7.48
C ASP A 165 -17.08 4.16 6.90
N ARG A 166 -17.19 5.36 6.30
CA ARG A 166 -18.42 5.81 5.65
C ARG A 166 -18.35 5.71 4.13
N PHE A 167 -17.14 5.76 3.61
CA PHE A 167 -16.88 5.75 2.17
C PHE A 167 -15.75 4.79 1.81
N LEU A 168 -15.89 4.18 0.63
CA LEU A 168 -14.83 3.38 -0.01
C LEU A 168 -14.42 4.06 -1.30
N PHE A 169 -13.12 4.25 -1.49
CA PHE A 169 -12.51 4.85 -2.68
C PHE A 169 -11.79 3.78 -3.48
N ALA A 170 -12.00 3.77 -4.80
CA ALA A 170 -11.36 2.79 -5.68
C ALA A 170 -10.79 3.48 -6.93
N PRO A 171 -9.47 3.78 -6.97
CA PRO A 171 -8.79 4.17 -8.18
C PRO A 171 -8.91 3.09 -9.26
N ASP A 172 -9.41 3.47 -10.43
CA ASP A 172 -9.56 2.60 -11.59
C ASP A 172 -8.70 3.12 -12.76
N LEU A 173 -7.67 2.35 -13.07
CA LEU A 173 -6.68 2.69 -14.10
C LEU A 173 -7.31 2.71 -15.50
N GLY A 174 -8.28 1.84 -15.73
CA GLY A 174 -8.84 1.60 -17.07
C GLY A 174 -9.79 2.68 -17.58
N ILE A 175 -10.37 3.46 -16.67
CA ILE A 175 -11.41 4.45 -17.00
C ILE A 175 -11.10 5.87 -16.51
N ASP A 176 -9.87 6.12 -16.04
CA ASP A 176 -9.40 7.43 -15.56
C ASP A 176 -10.26 8.01 -14.40
N LYS A 177 -10.69 7.15 -13.47
CA LYS A 177 -11.54 7.56 -12.34
C LYS A 177 -11.03 7.00 -11.03
N THR A 178 -11.24 7.76 -9.94
CA THR A 178 -11.27 7.20 -8.59
C THR A 178 -12.72 7.13 -8.17
N LEU A 179 -13.29 5.92 -8.16
CA LEU A 179 -14.68 5.68 -7.81
C LEU A 179 -14.92 5.93 -6.34
N VAL A 180 -16.12 6.38 -5.99
CA VAL A 180 -16.54 6.60 -4.62
C VAL A 180 -17.84 5.84 -4.36
N PHE A 181 -17.85 5.10 -3.25
CA PHE A 181 -19.00 4.35 -2.77
C PHE A 181 -19.34 4.78 -1.35
N LYS A 182 -20.62 4.82 -1.02
CA LYS A 182 -21.05 4.77 0.37
C LYS A 182 -20.83 3.37 0.89
N PHE A 183 -20.29 3.28 2.09
CA PHE A 183 -20.09 2.01 2.79
C PHE A 183 -20.97 1.92 4.01
N ASP A 184 -21.59 0.77 4.21
CA ASP A 184 -22.37 0.43 5.41
C ASP A 184 -21.60 -0.63 6.21
N PRO A 185 -20.98 -0.26 7.35
CA PRO A 185 -20.16 -1.18 8.15
C PRO A 185 -20.99 -2.27 8.85
N ASP A 186 -22.31 -2.11 9.00
CA ASP A 186 -23.17 -3.12 9.62
C ASP A 186 -23.52 -4.25 8.65
N THR A 187 -23.71 -3.92 7.38
CA THR A 187 -24.05 -4.89 6.33
C THR A 187 -22.85 -5.29 5.47
N SER A 188 -21.74 -4.56 5.53
CA SER A 188 -20.59 -4.66 4.63
C SER A 188 -20.91 -4.28 3.17
N ALA A 189 -22.03 -3.64 2.92
CA ALA A 189 -22.46 -3.28 1.58
C ALA A 189 -21.81 -1.97 1.11
N ILE A 190 -21.55 -1.90 -0.21
CA ILE A 190 -21.21 -0.64 -0.90
C ILE A 190 -22.28 -0.31 -1.94
N ILE A 191 -22.58 0.97 -2.07
CA ILE A 191 -23.44 1.50 -3.13
C ILE A 191 -22.75 2.71 -3.79
N PRO A 192 -22.92 2.94 -5.10
CA PRO A 192 -22.37 4.12 -5.76
C PRO A 192 -22.79 5.40 -5.04
N HIS A 193 -21.83 6.31 -4.87
CA HIS A 193 -22.06 7.61 -4.27
C HIS A 193 -22.34 8.69 -5.31
N GLU A 194 -22.86 9.84 -4.89
CA GLU A 194 -22.96 11.06 -5.70
C GLU A 194 -22.25 12.22 -4.99
N PRO A 195 -21.19 12.79 -5.60
CA PRO A 195 -20.59 12.42 -6.89
C PRO A 195 -19.90 11.05 -6.86
N SER A 196 -20.08 10.28 -7.96
CA SER A 196 -19.64 8.87 -8.01
C SER A 196 -18.13 8.68 -8.22
N ALA A 197 -17.39 9.73 -8.58
CA ALA A 197 -15.96 9.64 -8.83
C ALA A 197 -15.24 10.99 -8.86
N LEU A 198 -13.94 10.98 -8.55
CA LEU A 198 -12.96 11.96 -9.01
C LEU A 198 -12.51 11.55 -10.43
N ILE A 199 -12.57 12.46 -11.38
CA ILE A 199 -12.18 12.22 -12.77
C ILE A 199 -10.77 12.76 -12.98
N ALA A 200 -9.84 11.90 -13.35
CA ALA A 200 -8.48 12.28 -13.75
C ALA A 200 -8.44 12.70 -15.23
N PRO A 201 -7.43 13.47 -15.67
CA PRO A 201 -7.22 13.74 -17.08
C PRO A 201 -7.16 12.45 -17.93
N PRO A 202 -7.67 12.45 -19.17
CA PRO A 202 -7.69 11.26 -20.01
C PRO A 202 -6.29 10.63 -20.19
N GLY A 203 -6.19 9.32 -20.02
CA GLY A 203 -4.94 8.58 -20.10
C GLY A 203 -4.11 8.54 -18.84
N SER A 204 -4.60 9.09 -17.74
CA SER A 204 -3.88 9.17 -16.46
C SER A 204 -3.63 7.80 -15.82
N GLY A 205 -4.65 6.95 -15.77
CA GLY A 205 -4.59 5.64 -15.13
C GLY A 205 -4.41 5.71 -13.61
N PRO A 206 -5.41 6.16 -12.83
CA PRO A 206 -5.37 6.17 -11.37
C PRO A 206 -5.05 4.79 -10.80
N ARG A 207 -4.11 4.71 -9.84
CA ARG A 207 -3.59 3.44 -9.36
C ARG A 207 -3.78 3.24 -7.85
N HIS A 208 -3.12 4.03 -7.04
CA HIS A 208 -3.20 4.03 -5.59
C HIS A 208 -3.58 5.41 -5.06
N LEU A 209 -4.03 5.44 -3.81
CA LEU A 209 -4.47 6.66 -3.14
C LEU A 209 -3.91 6.70 -1.72
N ALA A 210 -3.50 7.88 -1.27
CA ALA A 210 -3.15 8.14 0.12
C ALA A 210 -3.92 9.36 0.63
N PHE A 211 -4.52 9.26 1.82
CA PHE A 211 -5.10 10.41 2.51
C PHE A 211 -4.04 11.14 3.32
N SER A 212 -4.21 12.47 3.47
CA SER A 212 -3.48 13.20 4.49
C SER A 212 -3.91 12.76 5.89
N PRO A 213 -3.03 12.83 6.93
CA PRO A 213 -3.39 12.39 8.28
C PRO A 213 -4.58 13.12 8.90
N ASP A 214 -4.89 14.33 8.43
CA ASP A 214 -6.06 15.13 8.81
C ASP A 214 -7.30 14.88 7.94
N GLU A 215 -7.17 13.99 6.95
CA GLU A 215 -8.20 13.65 5.95
C GLU A 215 -8.84 14.83 5.22
N LYS A 216 -8.13 15.95 5.11
CA LYS A 216 -8.60 17.07 4.29
C LYS A 216 -8.27 16.91 2.81
N HIS A 217 -7.29 16.07 2.49
CA HIS A 217 -6.78 15.91 1.13
C HIS A 217 -6.48 14.45 0.81
N ALA A 218 -6.68 14.09 -0.45
CA ALA A 218 -6.30 12.81 -1.02
C ALA A 218 -5.29 13.01 -2.17
N TYR A 219 -4.37 12.06 -2.30
CA TYR A 219 -3.33 12.04 -3.32
C TYR A 219 -3.47 10.76 -4.13
N VAL A 220 -3.82 10.88 -5.39
CA VAL A 220 -3.99 9.74 -6.31
C VAL A 220 -2.82 9.70 -7.27
N ILE A 221 -2.07 8.60 -7.25
CA ILE A 221 -0.97 8.40 -8.20
C ILE A 221 -1.51 7.82 -9.51
N ASN A 222 -1.12 8.43 -10.64
CA ASN A 222 -1.55 8.07 -11.98
C ASN A 222 -0.44 7.29 -12.69
N GLU A 223 -0.66 5.99 -12.91
CA GLU A 223 0.36 5.08 -13.44
C GLU A 223 0.86 5.45 -14.83
N LEU A 224 -0.05 5.86 -15.73
CA LEU A 224 0.24 5.95 -17.16
C LEU A 224 0.86 7.28 -17.56
N THR A 225 0.49 8.38 -16.88
CA THR A 225 1.03 9.72 -17.17
C THR A 225 2.19 10.13 -16.26
N GLY A 226 2.49 9.34 -15.20
CA GLY A 226 3.54 9.73 -14.25
C GLY A 226 3.20 11.01 -13.51
N THR A 227 1.99 11.13 -12.99
CA THR A 227 1.51 12.32 -12.27
C THR A 227 0.85 11.94 -10.95
N VAL A 228 0.69 12.93 -10.06
CA VAL A 228 -0.16 12.85 -8.86
C VAL A 228 -1.30 13.83 -9.02
N THR A 229 -2.54 13.36 -8.89
CA THR A 229 -3.73 14.21 -8.70
C THR A 229 -3.90 14.49 -7.22
N VAL A 230 -3.94 15.76 -6.86
CA VAL A 230 -4.22 16.23 -5.49
C VAL A 230 -5.68 16.64 -5.45
N ALA A 231 -6.43 16.11 -4.48
CA ALA A 231 -7.82 16.44 -4.30
C ALA A 231 -8.11 16.94 -2.88
N GLU A 232 -8.98 17.92 -2.75
CA GLU A 232 -9.66 18.22 -1.49
C GLU A 232 -10.65 17.11 -1.18
N PHE A 233 -10.69 16.66 0.07
CA PHE A 233 -11.64 15.65 0.54
C PHE A 233 -12.61 16.26 1.54
N ASP A 234 -13.89 16.31 1.17
CA ASP A 234 -14.99 16.63 2.09
C ASP A 234 -15.48 15.33 2.73
N SER A 235 -14.99 15.05 3.94
CA SER A 235 -15.31 13.81 4.65
C SER A 235 -16.79 13.71 5.05
N GLU A 236 -17.53 14.81 5.16
CA GLU A 236 -18.98 14.77 5.45
C GLU A 236 -19.78 14.36 4.21
N LYS A 237 -19.34 14.79 3.03
CA LYS A 237 -20.03 14.49 1.77
C LYS A 237 -19.43 13.29 1.03
N GLY A 238 -18.24 12.80 1.42
CA GLY A 238 -17.54 11.75 0.68
C GLY A 238 -17.08 12.19 -0.71
N SER A 239 -16.88 13.49 -0.94
CA SER A 239 -16.54 14.00 -2.26
C SER A 239 -15.07 14.38 -2.37
N LEU A 240 -14.48 14.10 -3.54
CA LEU A 240 -13.14 14.50 -3.93
C LEU A 240 -13.22 15.60 -5.00
N THR A 241 -12.52 16.72 -4.78
CA THR A 241 -12.43 17.82 -5.74
C THR A 241 -10.98 18.03 -6.15
N ASP A 242 -10.66 17.90 -7.44
CA ASP A 242 -9.31 18.14 -7.97
C ASP A 242 -8.86 19.58 -7.74
N ILE A 243 -7.64 19.74 -7.20
CA ILE A 243 -7.03 21.05 -6.93
C ILE A 243 -5.65 21.21 -7.57
N GLN A 244 -5.01 20.12 -7.99
CA GLN A 244 -3.71 20.13 -8.65
C GLN A 244 -3.42 18.80 -9.32
N THR A 245 -2.78 18.83 -10.49
CA THR A 245 -2.05 17.68 -11.05
C THR A 245 -0.57 18.06 -11.18
N ILE A 246 0.34 17.23 -10.62
CA ILE A 246 1.79 17.50 -10.59
C ILE A 246 2.58 16.30 -11.14
N PRO A 247 3.62 16.51 -11.99
CA PRO A 247 4.44 15.43 -12.51
C PRO A 247 5.32 14.78 -11.43
N THR A 248 5.61 13.47 -11.60
CA THR A 248 6.51 12.69 -10.73
C THR A 248 7.93 12.59 -11.29
N LEU A 249 8.14 13.03 -12.51
CA LEU A 249 9.40 12.91 -13.25
C LEU A 249 10.03 14.26 -13.51
N PRO A 250 11.37 14.32 -13.67
CA PRO A 250 12.03 15.49 -14.22
C PRO A 250 11.56 15.77 -15.66
N GLU A 251 11.44 17.03 -16.06
CA GLU A 251 11.08 17.41 -17.44
C GLU A 251 12.05 16.84 -18.50
N THR A 252 13.29 16.57 -18.11
CA THR A 252 14.33 16.00 -18.99
C THR A 252 14.24 14.49 -19.18
N PHE A 253 13.40 13.80 -18.37
CA PHE A 253 13.24 12.35 -18.48
C PHE A 253 12.14 12.02 -19.51
N THR A 254 12.53 11.39 -20.61
CA THR A 254 11.62 11.06 -21.73
C THR A 254 11.49 9.57 -21.99
N GLU A 255 12.15 8.73 -21.18
CA GLU A 255 12.10 7.30 -21.31
C GLU A 255 10.82 6.72 -20.74
N PHE A 256 10.60 5.43 -20.96
CA PHE A 256 9.44 4.74 -20.44
C PHE A 256 9.43 4.73 -18.90
N ASN A 257 8.29 5.12 -18.33
CA ASN A 257 8.06 5.08 -16.88
C ASN A 257 6.61 4.72 -16.57
N LYS A 258 6.41 4.12 -15.41
CA LYS A 258 5.12 3.93 -14.74
C LYS A 258 5.27 4.28 -13.28
N THR A 259 4.35 5.03 -12.74
CA THR A 259 4.32 5.20 -11.28
C THR A 259 3.71 3.98 -10.59
N ALA A 260 3.89 3.88 -9.28
CA ALA A 260 3.32 2.75 -8.53
C ALA A 260 2.71 3.16 -7.20
N GLU A 261 3.52 3.45 -6.19
CA GLU A 261 3.07 3.67 -4.81
C GLU A 261 3.08 5.16 -4.47
N ILE A 262 2.21 5.53 -3.54
CA ILE A 262 2.12 6.87 -2.98
C ILE A 262 1.83 6.80 -1.48
N GLU A 263 2.61 7.53 -0.68
CA GLU A 263 2.38 7.66 0.76
C GLU A 263 2.53 9.10 1.25
N VAL A 264 1.76 9.43 2.27
CA VAL A 264 1.92 10.67 3.03
C VAL A 264 2.71 10.37 4.30
N HIS A 265 3.76 11.16 4.56
CA HIS A 265 4.53 11.04 5.79
C HIS A 265 3.62 11.14 7.04
N PRO A 266 3.83 10.36 8.11
CA PRO A 266 3.00 10.43 9.33
C PRO A 266 2.85 11.82 9.95
N ASN A 267 3.83 12.73 9.74
CA ASN A 267 3.72 14.13 10.20
C ASN A 267 2.84 15.04 9.30
N GLY A 268 2.34 14.52 8.17
CA GLY A 268 1.48 15.24 7.23
C GLY A 268 2.15 16.30 6.38
N LYS A 269 3.49 16.44 6.43
CA LYS A 269 4.21 17.53 5.75
C LYS A 269 4.76 17.19 4.38
N PHE A 270 4.87 15.89 4.07
CA PHE A 270 5.52 15.40 2.85
C PHE A 270 4.73 14.28 2.21
N VAL A 271 4.82 14.17 0.89
CA VAL A 271 4.25 13.10 0.08
C VAL A 271 5.34 12.48 -0.77
N TYR A 272 5.33 11.15 -0.89
CA TYR A 272 6.30 10.35 -1.62
C TYR A 272 5.59 9.53 -2.68
N ALA A 273 6.22 9.38 -3.85
CA ALA A 273 5.67 8.55 -4.92
C ALA A 273 6.79 7.82 -5.68
N SER A 274 6.53 6.59 -6.12
CA SER A 274 7.56 5.78 -6.80
C SER A 274 7.40 5.80 -8.32
N ASN A 275 8.54 5.77 -9.03
CA ASN A 275 8.69 5.78 -10.48
C ASN A 275 9.41 4.51 -10.95
N ARG A 276 8.70 3.63 -11.68
CA ARG A 276 9.23 2.39 -12.27
C ARG A 276 9.72 2.65 -13.71
N GLY A 277 11.01 2.75 -13.89
CA GLY A 277 11.69 3.14 -15.13
C GLY A 277 12.72 4.22 -14.85
N HIS A 278 12.36 5.32 -14.22
CA HIS A 278 13.29 6.27 -13.63
C HIS A 278 13.94 5.72 -12.34
N ASP A 279 13.32 4.70 -11.73
CA ASP A 279 13.80 3.97 -10.57
C ASP A 279 14.13 4.89 -9.38
N SER A 280 13.17 5.77 -9.06
CA SER A 280 13.29 6.77 -8.01
C SER A 280 12.04 6.88 -7.15
N ILE A 281 12.22 7.52 -5.99
CA ILE A 281 11.14 8.07 -5.18
C ILE A 281 11.15 9.60 -5.37
N VAL A 282 10.04 10.15 -5.85
CA VAL A 282 9.85 11.60 -5.85
C VAL A 282 9.31 12.05 -4.50
N VAL A 283 9.85 13.16 -3.99
CA VAL A 283 9.48 13.76 -2.72
C VAL A 283 8.85 15.12 -2.96
N TYR A 284 7.71 15.35 -2.33
CA TYR A 284 7.03 16.66 -2.34
C TYR A 284 6.84 17.20 -0.93
N LYS A 285 6.95 18.52 -0.80
CA LYS A 285 6.42 19.23 0.35
C LYS A 285 4.92 19.42 0.18
N ARG A 286 4.15 19.10 1.21
CA ARG A 286 2.71 19.36 1.28
C ARG A 286 2.45 20.67 1.99
N ASP A 287 1.64 21.53 1.42
CA ASP A 287 1.02 22.65 2.11
C ASP A 287 -0.17 22.14 2.94
N ALA A 288 -0.19 22.42 4.22
CA ALA A 288 -1.18 21.84 5.14
C ALA A 288 -2.60 22.38 4.92
N ASP A 289 -2.73 23.61 4.45
CA ASP A 289 -4.02 24.27 4.29
C ASP A 289 -4.65 23.95 2.94
N SER A 290 -3.87 24.06 1.86
CA SER A 290 -4.37 23.85 0.49
C SER A 290 -4.16 22.42 -0.03
N GLY A 291 -3.42 21.57 0.67
CA GLY A 291 -3.04 20.23 0.22
C GLY A 291 -2.05 20.19 -0.94
N LYS A 292 -1.76 21.32 -1.59
CA LYS A 292 -0.91 21.39 -2.78
C LYS A 292 0.50 20.89 -2.52
N LEU A 293 1.07 20.29 -3.55
CA LEU A 293 2.40 19.72 -3.54
C LEU A 293 3.41 20.64 -4.24
N THR A 294 4.60 20.73 -3.66
CA THR A 294 5.77 21.38 -4.26
C THR A 294 6.92 20.38 -4.30
N PHE A 295 7.54 20.22 -5.46
CA PHE A 295 8.67 19.32 -5.65
C PHE A 295 9.86 19.64 -4.73
N LEU A 296 10.48 18.60 -4.17
CA LEU A 296 11.71 18.70 -3.38
C LEU A 296 12.86 17.88 -3.95
N GLN A 297 12.62 16.60 -4.30
CA GLN A 297 13.70 15.67 -4.64
C GLN A 297 13.22 14.54 -5.55
N HIS A 298 14.10 14.06 -6.43
CA HIS A 298 14.06 12.71 -6.98
C HIS A 298 15.19 11.90 -6.34
N ALA A 299 14.88 11.00 -5.43
CA ALA A 299 15.86 10.16 -4.74
C ALA A 299 16.01 8.82 -5.46
N PRO A 300 17.24 8.37 -5.82
CA PRO A 300 17.47 7.02 -6.29
C PRO A 300 16.99 6.01 -5.25
N CYS A 301 16.23 4.99 -5.67
CA CYS A 301 15.66 4.03 -4.71
C CYS A 301 16.56 2.83 -4.42
N GLY A 302 17.64 2.62 -5.18
CA GLY A 302 18.63 1.56 -4.94
C GLY A 302 18.34 0.24 -5.65
N GLY A 303 17.35 0.19 -6.54
CA GLY A 303 17.01 -1.00 -7.34
C GLY A 303 16.12 -0.65 -8.52
N LYS A 304 15.64 -1.68 -9.24
CA LYS A 304 14.80 -1.51 -10.44
C LYS A 304 13.33 -1.83 -10.15
N THR A 305 12.44 -1.03 -10.74
CA THR A 305 11.00 -1.20 -10.63
C THR A 305 10.52 -1.11 -9.18
N PRO A 306 10.65 0.09 -8.53
CA PRO A 306 10.15 0.34 -7.17
C PRO A 306 8.62 0.26 -7.14
N ARG A 307 8.08 -0.97 -6.94
CA ARG A 307 6.64 -1.22 -7.07
C ARG A 307 5.84 -0.84 -5.84
N HIS A 308 6.45 -0.96 -4.67
CA HIS A 308 5.87 -0.54 -3.39
C HIS A 308 6.98 0.01 -2.49
N PHE A 309 6.63 0.93 -1.65
CA PHE A 309 7.46 1.35 -0.52
C PHE A 309 6.57 1.63 0.69
N ILE A 310 7.18 1.66 1.86
CA ILE A 310 6.49 2.00 3.09
C ILE A 310 7.38 2.90 3.95
N ILE A 311 6.78 3.91 4.57
CA ILE A 311 7.45 4.72 5.59
C ILE A 311 7.29 4.01 6.93
N ASP A 312 8.40 3.78 7.63
CA ASP A 312 8.34 3.14 8.95
C ASP A 312 7.52 3.99 9.95
N PRO A 313 6.86 3.37 10.94
CA PRO A 313 6.01 4.12 11.86
C PRO A 313 6.70 5.22 12.67
N SER A 314 8.05 5.26 12.70
CA SER A 314 8.78 6.38 13.31
C SER A 314 8.94 7.57 12.39
N GLY A 315 8.66 7.43 11.09
CA GLY A 315 8.84 8.44 10.07
C GLY A 315 10.31 8.77 9.76
N LYS A 316 11.24 7.86 10.05
CA LYS A 316 12.68 8.09 9.86
C LYS A 316 13.31 7.23 8.77
N TRP A 317 12.55 6.27 8.27
CA TRP A 317 13.02 5.31 7.27
C TRP A 317 11.95 5.08 6.23
N LEU A 318 12.40 4.82 5.01
CA LEU A 318 11.57 4.35 3.91
C LEU A 318 12.16 3.02 3.43
N LEU A 319 11.33 1.96 3.41
CA LEU A 319 11.68 0.67 2.83
C LEU A 319 11.08 0.59 1.45
N CYS A 320 11.87 0.25 0.43
CA CYS A 320 11.44 0.21 -0.97
C CYS A 320 11.67 -1.16 -1.58
N SER A 321 10.63 -1.76 -2.15
CA SER A 321 10.67 -3.05 -2.84
C SER A 321 10.93 -2.86 -4.34
N HIS A 322 11.91 -3.60 -4.88
CA HIS A 322 12.32 -3.53 -6.28
C HIS A 322 12.02 -4.85 -6.97
N GLN A 323 10.89 -4.88 -7.69
CA GLN A 323 10.35 -6.11 -8.31
C GLN A 323 11.32 -6.77 -9.29
N ASP A 324 12.03 -5.97 -10.10
CA ASP A 324 12.84 -6.49 -11.21
C ASP A 324 14.34 -6.64 -10.86
N SER A 325 14.76 -6.23 -9.69
CA SER A 325 16.10 -6.51 -9.15
C SER A 325 16.11 -7.44 -7.94
N ASP A 326 14.94 -8.00 -7.55
CA ASP A 326 14.81 -8.94 -6.46
C ASP A 326 15.44 -8.45 -5.15
N THR A 327 15.21 -7.16 -4.82
CA THR A 327 15.80 -6.53 -3.63
C THR A 327 14.82 -5.64 -2.88
N ILE A 328 15.13 -5.39 -1.61
CA ILE A 328 14.53 -4.34 -0.80
C ILE A 328 15.66 -3.44 -0.31
N SER A 329 15.51 -2.13 -0.48
CA SER A 329 16.43 -1.14 0.08
C SER A 329 15.79 -0.38 1.23
N VAL A 330 16.64 0.11 2.14
CA VAL A 330 16.26 0.99 3.24
C VAL A 330 16.96 2.34 3.06
N LEU A 331 16.15 3.40 3.00
CA LEU A 331 16.61 4.78 2.88
C LEU A 331 16.35 5.52 4.19
N SER A 332 17.30 6.34 4.62
CA SER A 332 17.02 7.26 5.74
C SER A 332 16.09 8.37 5.27
N LEU A 333 15.18 8.78 6.14
CA LEU A 333 14.23 9.85 5.91
C LEU A 333 14.40 10.90 7.02
N ASP A 334 14.61 12.16 6.63
CA ASP A 334 14.64 13.28 7.56
C ASP A 334 13.23 13.86 7.76
N PRO A 335 12.59 13.67 8.90
CA PRO A 335 11.22 14.14 9.14
C PRO A 335 11.08 15.67 9.19
N GLY A 336 12.19 16.41 9.27
CA GLY A 336 12.19 17.88 9.27
C GLY A 336 12.18 18.46 7.86
N THR A 337 12.94 17.87 6.95
CA THR A 337 13.10 18.33 5.56
C THR A 337 12.31 17.49 4.56
N GLY A 338 11.94 16.26 4.91
CA GLY A 338 11.31 15.28 4.04
C GLY A 338 12.27 14.56 3.10
N LEU A 339 13.54 14.93 3.08
CA LEU A 339 14.50 14.40 2.12
C LEU A 339 14.91 12.97 2.47
N LEU A 340 15.08 12.17 1.42
CA LEU A 340 15.62 10.82 1.49
C LEU A 340 17.14 10.86 1.30
N GLY A 341 17.85 10.07 2.11
CA GLY A 341 19.26 9.80 1.91
C GLY A 341 19.49 8.66 0.92
N GLU A 342 20.76 8.37 0.66
CA GLU A 342 21.16 7.22 -0.17
C GLU A 342 20.72 5.89 0.48
N PRO A 343 20.45 4.84 -0.33
CA PRO A 343 20.17 3.50 0.17
C PRO A 343 21.31 3.00 1.06
N ARG A 344 20.98 2.61 2.31
CA ARG A 344 22.00 2.20 3.30
C ARG A 344 22.11 0.70 3.48
N ASN A 345 20.99 0.01 3.32
CA ASN A 345 20.90 -1.44 3.51
C ASN A 345 20.06 -1.99 2.37
N THR A 346 20.56 -3.01 1.69
CA THR A 346 19.85 -3.71 0.63
C THR A 346 19.93 -5.20 0.90
N VAL A 347 18.78 -5.86 0.90
CA VAL A 347 18.63 -7.31 1.11
C VAL A 347 17.98 -7.94 -0.12
N SER A 348 18.23 -9.25 -0.34
CA SER A 348 17.61 -10.00 -1.41
C SER A 348 16.22 -10.46 -1.01
N ALA A 349 15.25 -10.33 -1.92
CA ALA A 349 13.89 -10.83 -1.74
C ALA A 349 13.29 -11.20 -3.11
N PRO A 350 12.64 -12.37 -3.29
CA PRO A 350 12.15 -12.79 -4.59
C PRO A 350 10.96 -11.93 -5.03
N LYS A 351 11.13 -11.14 -6.09
CA LYS A 351 10.11 -10.25 -6.69
C LYS A 351 9.23 -9.53 -5.66
N PRO A 352 9.82 -8.74 -4.75
CA PRO A 352 9.04 -8.11 -3.68
C PRO A 352 8.14 -7.02 -4.28
N ILE A 353 6.85 -7.03 -3.94
CA ILE A 353 5.83 -6.12 -4.50
C ILE A 353 4.91 -5.49 -3.46
N CYS A 354 4.98 -5.91 -2.21
CA CYS A 354 4.30 -5.29 -1.07
C CYS A 354 5.17 -5.41 0.19
N ILE A 355 5.22 -4.39 1.02
CA ILE A 355 5.89 -4.37 2.31
C ILE A 355 4.87 -3.94 3.36
N LEU A 356 4.80 -4.63 4.50
CA LEU A 356 3.81 -4.38 5.53
C LEU A 356 4.42 -4.49 6.93
N PHE A 357 4.25 -3.44 7.75
CA PHE A 357 4.54 -3.47 9.18
C PHE A 357 3.29 -3.89 9.95
N PRO A 358 3.34 -4.94 10.80
CA PRO A 358 2.25 -5.30 11.70
C PRO A 358 2.11 -4.36 12.91
#